data_a9fb3ccc11e64a5590cfb3b7270d2f02
#
_entry.id   a9fb3ccc11e64a5590cfb3b7270d2f02
#
_cell.length_a   1.000
_cell.length_b   1.000
_cell.length_c   1.000
_cell.angle_alpha   90.00
_cell.angle_beta   90.00
_cell.angle_gamma   90.00
#
_symmetry.space_group_name_H-M   'P 1'
#
loop_
_entity.id
_entity.type
_entity.pdbx_description
1 polymer ?
#
loop_
_entity_poly.entity_id
_entity_poly.type
_entity_poly.pdbx_seq_one_letter_code
_entity_poly.pdbx_strand_id
1 'polypeptide(L)'
;LMRSSAASDVYKRQEFDKLEHVQKLTWDLLIVDEAHEGVDTYRADVAFEQIARRATLHLSGTPFKALANEKFEEKAIFNWTYADEQCAKREWQEEAEEENPYAALPQLHLYTYRMSEVVRDRLKQGADFDDDGENEAYAFDLNEFFATKSDGSFKYDEAVERFLEALAGQEKFPFSTEALRREVKHSFWLLDRVDSAKALAKKLKAHPVFREYEVVVAAGDGKTDAEEEATSTLKSLDKVRTAIRAHERTITLSVGQLTTGVTVPEWTAVLMLSNVKSPSLYM
;
A
#
# COMPACT_ATOMS: atom_id res chain seq x y z
N LEU A 1 30.53 -15.67 -19.49
CA LEU A 1 29.16 -15.32 -19.96
C LEU A 1 28.24 -16.55 -20.14
N MET A 2 28.66 -17.77 -19.70
CA MET A 2 27.86 -19.00 -19.83
C MET A 2 27.46 -19.66 -18.49
N ARG A 3 27.53 -18.94 -17.35
CA ARG A 3 27.15 -19.51 -16.03
C ARG A 3 25.80 -19.07 -15.48
N SER A 4 25.10 -18.17 -16.18
CA SER A 4 23.80 -17.61 -15.73
C SER A 4 22.59 -18.46 -16.14
N SER A 5 22.69 -19.26 -17.21
CA SER A 5 21.54 -20.00 -17.75
C SER A 5 21.25 -21.31 -16.96
N ALA A 6 22.30 -22.02 -16.52
CA ALA A 6 22.14 -23.29 -15.84
C ALA A 6 21.54 -23.15 -14.42
N ALA A 7 21.94 -22.11 -13.68
CA ALA A 7 21.36 -21.83 -12.35
C ALA A 7 19.89 -21.43 -12.44
N SER A 8 19.53 -20.61 -13.44
CA SER A 8 18.14 -20.23 -13.72
C SER A 8 17.26 -21.43 -14.11
N ASP A 9 17.80 -22.40 -14.85
CA ASP A 9 17.06 -23.60 -15.27
C ASP A 9 16.89 -24.63 -14.16
N VAL A 10 17.84 -24.72 -13.22
CA VAL A 10 17.73 -25.56 -12.02
C VAL A 10 16.69 -24.97 -11.05
N TYR A 11 16.66 -23.64 -10.86
CA TYR A 11 15.65 -22.97 -10.03
C TYR A 11 14.24 -23.14 -10.61
N LYS A 12 14.10 -23.03 -11.93
CA LYS A 12 12.83 -23.24 -12.65
C LYS A 12 12.30 -24.68 -12.52
N ARG A 13 13.19 -25.70 -12.54
CA ARG A 13 12.78 -27.09 -12.31
C ARG A 13 12.30 -27.35 -10.89
N GLN A 14 12.94 -26.78 -9.88
CA GLN A 14 12.53 -26.96 -8.47
C GLN A 14 11.15 -26.37 -8.15
N GLU A 15 10.73 -25.28 -8.80
CA GLU A 15 9.38 -24.73 -8.63
C GLU A 15 8.32 -25.62 -9.29
N PHE A 16 8.58 -26.21 -10.44
CA PHE A 16 7.66 -27.14 -11.09
C PHE A 16 7.52 -28.46 -10.33
N ASP A 17 8.58 -28.97 -9.73
CA ASP A 17 8.55 -30.21 -8.94
C ASP A 17 7.68 -30.08 -7.66
N LYS A 18 7.55 -28.90 -7.09
CA LYS A 18 6.67 -28.64 -5.94
C LYS A 18 5.20 -28.89 -6.21
N LEU A 19 4.74 -28.76 -7.46
CA LEU A 19 3.35 -28.95 -7.87
C LEU A 19 3.07 -30.32 -8.49
N GLU A 20 4.05 -31.23 -8.58
CA GLU A 20 3.89 -32.52 -9.25
C GLU A 20 2.73 -33.35 -8.69
N HIS A 21 2.53 -33.31 -7.38
CA HIS A 21 1.40 -34.02 -6.74
C HIS A 21 0.04 -33.40 -7.08
N VAL A 22 -0.03 -32.07 -7.29
CA VAL A 22 -1.25 -31.34 -7.69
C VAL A 22 -1.61 -31.64 -9.13
N GLN A 23 -0.61 -31.74 -10.01
CA GLN A 23 -0.79 -32.03 -11.44
C GLN A 23 -1.25 -33.47 -11.73
N LYS A 24 -1.01 -34.41 -10.80
CA LYS A 24 -1.42 -35.82 -10.92
C LYS A 24 -2.92 -36.02 -10.64
N LEU A 25 -3.60 -35.03 -10.11
CA LEU A 25 -5.02 -35.09 -9.76
C LEU A 25 -5.86 -34.29 -10.76
N THR A 26 -7.13 -34.67 -10.88
CA THR A 26 -8.15 -33.87 -11.58
C THR A 26 -9.02 -33.18 -10.53
N TRP A 27 -9.05 -31.86 -10.56
CA TRP A 27 -9.75 -31.03 -9.59
C TRP A 27 -11.13 -30.60 -10.13
N ASP A 28 -12.11 -30.48 -9.28
CA ASP A 28 -13.39 -29.90 -9.68
C ASP A 28 -13.30 -28.38 -9.81
N LEU A 29 -12.58 -27.73 -8.91
CA LEU A 29 -12.42 -26.28 -8.89
C LEU A 29 -10.98 -25.91 -8.52
N LEU A 30 -10.38 -25.01 -9.29
CA LEU A 30 -9.17 -24.27 -8.97
C LEU A 30 -9.55 -22.84 -8.55
N ILE A 31 -9.17 -22.43 -7.35
CA ILE A 31 -9.34 -21.05 -6.88
C ILE A 31 -7.99 -20.35 -6.96
N VAL A 32 -7.94 -19.24 -7.70
CA VAL A 32 -6.77 -18.37 -7.82
C VAL A 32 -7.08 -17.09 -7.06
N ASP A 33 -6.49 -16.98 -5.87
CA ASP A 33 -6.61 -15.79 -5.05
C ASP A 33 -5.58 -14.74 -5.49
N GLU A 34 -5.86 -13.45 -5.25
CA GLU A 34 -5.06 -12.32 -5.70
C GLU A 34 -4.66 -12.42 -7.18
N ALA A 35 -5.64 -12.75 -8.02
CA ALA A 35 -5.43 -13.05 -9.44
C ALA A 35 -4.81 -11.90 -10.26
N HIS A 36 -4.71 -10.69 -9.70
CA HIS A 36 -4.01 -9.55 -10.29
C HIS A 36 -2.48 -9.58 -10.04
N GLU A 37 -2.00 -10.34 -9.03
CA GLU A 37 -0.58 -10.50 -8.73
C GLU A 37 0.00 -11.70 -9.49
N GLY A 38 0.64 -11.44 -10.62
CA GLY A 38 1.45 -12.45 -11.31
C GLY A 38 0.72 -13.40 -12.26
N VAL A 39 -0.61 -13.36 -12.37
CA VAL A 39 -1.38 -14.19 -13.31
C VAL A 39 -1.18 -13.74 -14.77
N ASP A 40 -0.76 -12.52 -15.00
CA ASP A 40 -0.42 -11.98 -16.34
C ASP A 40 0.99 -12.36 -16.83
N THR A 41 1.70 -13.22 -16.10
CA THR A 41 2.97 -13.74 -16.61
C THR A 41 2.73 -15.02 -17.39
N TYR A 42 3.27 -15.11 -18.60
CA TYR A 42 3.27 -16.32 -19.43
C TYR A 42 3.61 -17.60 -18.64
N ARG A 43 4.40 -17.49 -17.56
CA ARG A 43 4.80 -18.60 -16.70
C ARG A 43 3.68 -19.09 -15.79
N ALA A 44 2.88 -18.18 -15.23
CA ALA A 44 1.75 -18.53 -14.38
C ALA A 44 0.66 -19.21 -15.20
N ASP A 45 0.36 -18.69 -16.41
CA ASP A 45 -0.60 -19.29 -17.31
C ASP A 45 -0.18 -20.72 -17.68
N VAL A 46 1.08 -20.95 -18.04
CA VAL A 46 1.61 -22.30 -18.36
C VAL A 46 1.53 -23.24 -17.16
N ALA A 47 1.82 -22.78 -15.94
CA ALA A 47 1.71 -23.60 -14.74
C ALA A 47 0.26 -23.97 -14.42
N PHE A 48 -0.67 -23.05 -14.58
CA PHE A 48 -2.08 -23.31 -14.35
C PHE A 48 -2.70 -24.20 -15.44
N GLU A 49 -2.24 -24.12 -16.69
CA GLU A 49 -2.69 -25.02 -17.77
C GLU A 49 -2.35 -26.47 -17.50
N GLN A 50 -1.27 -26.76 -16.76
CA GLN A 50 -0.87 -28.13 -16.41
C GLN A 50 -1.72 -28.76 -15.30
N ILE A 51 -2.56 -28.00 -14.60
CA ILE A 51 -3.45 -28.51 -13.55
C ILE A 51 -4.80 -28.88 -14.18
N ALA A 52 -5.07 -30.18 -14.27
CA ALA A 52 -6.35 -30.67 -14.79
C ALA A 52 -7.49 -30.27 -13.85
N ARG A 53 -8.49 -29.54 -14.38
CA ARG A 53 -9.62 -29.01 -13.61
C ARG A 53 -10.86 -28.81 -14.44
N ARG A 54 -12.02 -28.82 -13.80
CA ARG A 54 -13.34 -28.59 -14.43
C ARG A 54 -13.68 -27.10 -14.53
N ALA A 55 -13.34 -26.32 -13.49
CA ALA A 55 -13.62 -24.91 -13.42
C ALA A 55 -12.46 -24.15 -12.74
N THR A 56 -12.37 -22.84 -13.01
CA THR A 56 -11.44 -21.94 -12.32
C THR A 56 -12.21 -20.73 -11.82
N LEU A 57 -11.99 -20.36 -10.56
CA LEU A 57 -12.47 -19.14 -9.94
C LEU A 57 -11.29 -18.20 -9.70
N HIS A 58 -11.33 -17.02 -10.28
CA HIS A 58 -10.36 -15.95 -10.03
C HIS A 58 -10.96 -14.97 -9.02
N LEU A 59 -10.22 -14.71 -7.95
CA LEU A 59 -10.58 -13.72 -6.92
C LEU A 59 -9.57 -12.57 -7.00
N SER A 60 -10.03 -11.33 -6.92
CA SER A 60 -9.16 -10.16 -6.89
C SER A 60 -9.89 -8.96 -6.29
N GLY A 61 -9.24 -8.26 -5.37
CA GLY A 61 -9.70 -6.97 -4.86
C GLY A 61 -9.48 -5.82 -5.87
N THR A 62 -8.54 -5.99 -6.81
CA THR A 62 -8.16 -4.96 -7.80
C THR A 62 -8.07 -5.52 -9.23
N PRO A 63 -9.21 -5.94 -9.82
CA PRO A 63 -9.25 -6.68 -11.10
C PRO A 63 -9.08 -5.79 -12.33
N PHE A 64 -8.48 -4.60 -12.22
CA PHE A 64 -8.46 -3.56 -13.26
C PHE A 64 -7.89 -4.04 -14.60
N LYS A 65 -6.79 -4.80 -14.58
CA LYS A 65 -6.17 -5.32 -15.81
C LYS A 65 -7.02 -6.41 -16.46
N ALA A 66 -7.58 -7.33 -15.67
CA ALA A 66 -8.40 -8.41 -16.17
C ALA A 66 -9.68 -7.89 -16.82
N LEU A 67 -10.31 -6.87 -16.22
CA LEU A 67 -11.50 -6.21 -16.77
C LEU A 67 -11.17 -5.40 -18.02
N ALA A 68 -10.04 -4.66 -18.04
CA ALA A 68 -9.63 -3.85 -19.18
C ALA A 68 -9.23 -4.69 -20.42
N ASN A 69 -8.73 -5.90 -20.22
CA ASN A 69 -8.28 -6.78 -21.29
C ASN A 69 -9.39 -7.75 -21.79
N GLU A 70 -10.63 -7.60 -21.33
CA GLU A 70 -11.77 -8.45 -21.72
C GLU A 70 -11.45 -9.95 -21.63
N LYS A 71 -10.62 -10.35 -20.66
CA LYS A 71 -10.16 -11.73 -20.47
C LYS A 71 -11.30 -12.69 -20.15
N PHE A 72 -12.40 -12.20 -19.60
CA PHE A 72 -13.58 -12.95 -19.19
C PHE A 72 -14.84 -12.43 -19.87
N GLU A 73 -15.77 -13.31 -20.19
CA GLU A 73 -17.10 -12.90 -20.63
C GLU A 73 -17.84 -12.17 -19.50
N GLU A 74 -18.53 -11.09 -19.80
CA GLU A 74 -19.24 -10.25 -18.80
C GLU A 74 -20.15 -11.08 -17.88
N LYS A 75 -20.87 -12.07 -18.42
CA LYS A 75 -21.73 -12.96 -17.64
C LYS A 75 -21.00 -13.90 -16.67
N ALA A 76 -19.68 -14.04 -16.81
CA ALA A 76 -18.82 -14.84 -15.95
C ALA A 76 -18.15 -14.01 -14.83
N ILE A 77 -18.45 -12.70 -14.78
CA ILE A 77 -17.88 -11.77 -13.80
C ILE A 77 -18.95 -11.45 -12.76
N PHE A 78 -18.61 -11.68 -11.48
CA PHE A 78 -19.34 -11.11 -10.35
C PHE A 78 -18.50 -9.96 -9.78
N ASN A 79 -19.04 -8.77 -9.78
CA ASN A 79 -18.39 -7.57 -9.27
C ASN A 79 -19.17 -7.05 -8.06
N TRP A 80 -18.44 -6.79 -6.95
CA TRP A 80 -18.98 -6.19 -5.74
C TRP A 80 -18.07 -5.05 -5.33
N THR A 81 -18.54 -3.84 -5.51
CA THR A 81 -17.75 -2.62 -5.28
C THR A 81 -17.96 -2.07 -3.88
N TYR A 82 -17.07 -1.16 -3.46
CA TYR A 82 -17.27 -0.38 -2.23
C TYR A 82 -18.62 0.36 -2.22
N ALA A 83 -19.07 0.86 -3.38
CA ALA A 83 -20.37 1.52 -3.49
C ALA A 83 -21.54 0.56 -3.22
N ASP A 84 -21.46 -0.68 -3.75
CA ASP A 84 -22.45 -1.72 -3.51
C ASP A 84 -22.49 -2.11 -2.04
N GLU A 85 -21.32 -2.27 -1.41
CA GLU A 85 -21.19 -2.55 0.03
C GLU A 85 -21.83 -1.46 0.88
N GLN A 86 -21.51 -0.18 0.60
CA GLN A 86 -22.07 0.93 1.36
C GLN A 86 -23.58 1.10 1.10
N CYS A 87 -24.07 0.74 -0.10
CA CYS A 87 -25.50 0.67 -0.40
C CYS A 87 -26.18 -0.42 0.43
N ALA A 88 -25.65 -1.63 0.38
CA ALA A 88 -26.15 -2.76 1.17
C ALA A 88 -26.18 -2.47 2.68
N LYS A 89 -25.12 -1.78 3.19
CA LYS A 89 -25.05 -1.35 4.59
C LYS A 89 -26.19 -0.41 4.98
N ARG A 90 -26.54 0.56 4.10
CA ARG A 90 -27.61 1.53 4.35
C ARG A 90 -29.02 0.95 4.17
N GLU A 91 -29.15 0.03 3.21
CA GLU A 91 -30.45 -0.55 2.84
C GLU A 91 -30.78 -1.81 3.63
N TRP A 92 -29.89 -2.26 4.52
CA TRP A 92 -30.16 -3.40 5.38
C TRP A 92 -31.35 -3.13 6.26
N GLN A 93 -32.38 -3.96 6.12
CA GLN A 93 -33.62 -3.81 6.90
C GLN A 93 -33.44 -4.47 8.26
N GLU A 94 -33.68 -3.72 9.33
CA GLU A 94 -33.60 -4.23 10.72
C GLU A 94 -34.66 -5.30 11.06
N GLU A 95 -35.63 -5.52 10.16
CA GLU A 95 -36.67 -6.53 10.31
C GLU A 95 -36.17 -7.96 10.05
N ALA A 96 -34.97 -8.11 9.51
CA ALA A 96 -34.31 -9.41 9.44
C ALA A 96 -33.86 -9.83 10.84
N GLU A 97 -34.17 -11.06 11.27
CA GLU A 97 -33.68 -11.62 12.55
C GLU A 97 -32.15 -11.73 12.63
N GLU A 98 -31.44 -11.30 11.61
CA GLU A 98 -30.00 -11.36 11.46
C GLU A 98 -29.36 -9.96 11.62
N GLU A 99 -28.25 -9.90 12.32
CA GLU A 99 -27.44 -8.68 12.45
C GLU A 99 -26.91 -8.24 11.06
N ASN A 100 -26.89 -6.93 10.81
CA ASN A 100 -26.34 -6.38 9.57
C ASN A 100 -24.86 -6.76 9.39
N PRO A 101 -24.51 -7.64 8.44
CA PRO A 101 -23.13 -8.11 8.23
C PRO A 101 -22.18 -6.98 7.77
N TYR A 102 -22.73 -5.89 7.27
CA TYR A 102 -21.97 -4.72 6.81
C TYR A 102 -21.80 -3.65 7.90
N ALA A 103 -22.41 -3.80 9.07
CA ALA A 103 -22.42 -2.77 10.11
C ALA A 103 -21.01 -2.32 10.54
N ALA A 104 -20.10 -3.28 10.67
CA ALA A 104 -18.73 -3.05 11.10
C ALA A 104 -17.80 -2.49 10.01
N LEU A 105 -18.23 -2.46 8.73
CA LEU A 105 -17.39 -1.99 7.64
C LEU A 105 -17.27 -0.46 7.68
N PRO A 106 -16.04 0.10 7.57
CA PRO A 106 -15.82 1.52 7.68
C PRO A 106 -16.32 2.28 6.45
N GLN A 107 -16.66 3.54 6.63
CA GLN A 107 -16.85 4.46 5.52
C GLN A 107 -15.52 5.09 5.13
N LEU A 108 -15.16 5.04 3.84
CA LEU A 108 -13.97 5.65 3.29
C LEU A 108 -14.21 7.11 2.92
N HIS A 109 -13.35 7.99 3.41
CA HIS A 109 -13.30 9.40 3.03
C HIS A 109 -11.96 9.70 2.38
N LEU A 110 -11.97 10.15 1.12
CA LEU A 110 -10.77 10.52 0.37
C LEU A 110 -10.56 12.03 0.42
N TYR A 111 -9.38 12.44 0.86
CA TYR A 111 -8.96 13.84 0.93
C TYR A 111 -7.73 14.07 0.08
N THR A 112 -7.75 15.10 -0.75
CA THR A 112 -6.57 15.56 -1.49
C THR A 112 -6.17 16.95 -1.00
N TYR A 113 -4.87 17.12 -0.73
CA TYR A 113 -4.34 18.40 -0.26
C TYR A 113 -3.40 18.98 -1.32
N ARG A 114 -3.63 20.24 -1.67
CA ARG A 114 -2.70 20.98 -2.51
C ARG A 114 -1.50 21.40 -1.64
N MET A 115 -0.30 21.06 -2.09
CA MET A 115 0.91 21.61 -1.49
C MET A 115 0.88 23.14 -1.65
N SER A 116 1.23 23.87 -0.59
CA SER A 116 1.24 25.33 -0.62
C SER A 116 2.24 25.84 -1.67
N GLU A 117 1.99 27.03 -2.23
CA GLU A 117 2.90 27.67 -3.19
C GLU A 117 4.29 27.87 -2.61
N VAL A 118 4.40 28.12 -1.31
CA VAL A 118 5.66 28.28 -0.59
C VAL A 118 6.55 27.01 -0.67
N VAL A 119 5.94 25.82 -0.63
CA VAL A 119 6.67 24.56 -0.79
C VAL A 119 7.07 24.37 -2.25
N ARG A 120 6.16 24.69 -3.19
CA ARG A 120 6.43 24.62 -4.63
C ARG A 120 7.54 25.55 -5.09
N ASP A 121 7.51 26.81 -4.64
CA ASP A 121 8.49 27.84 -5.08
C ASP A 121 9.90 27.53 -4.57
N ARG A 122 10.05 26.92 -3.38
CA ARG A 122 11.36 26.51 -2.89
C ARG A 122 11.88 25.24 -3.53
N LEU A 123 11.02 24.34 -3.96
CA LEU A 123 11.41 23.18 -4.76
C LEU A 123 11.92 23.62 -6.14
N LYS A 124 11.31 24.65 -6.74
CA LYS A 124 11.77 25.25 -7.99
C LYS A 124 13.14 25.94 -7.84
N GLN A 125 13.43 26.54 -6.69
CA GLN A 125 14.73 27.21 -6.44
C GLN A 125 15.88 26.24 -6.20
N GLY A 126 15.61 24.97 -5.89
CA GLY A 126 16.64 23.93 -5.68
C GLY A 126 16.92 23.04 -6.89
N ALA A 127 16.17 23.20 -7.97
CA ALA A 127 16.37 22.48 -9.22
C ALA A 127 16.80 23.51 -10.29
N ASP A 128 17.99 23.34 -10.86
CA ASP A 128 18.37 23.98 -12.13
C ASP A 128 17.42 23.42 -13.22
N PHE A 129 16.29 24.10 -13.43
CA PHE A 129 15.43 23.84 -14.59
C PHE A 129 15.87 24.80 -15.70
N ASP A 130 16.35 24.24 -16.79
CA ASP A 130 16.46 24.96 -18.06
C ASP A 130 15.11 25.55 -18.40
N ASP A 131 15.10 26.86 -18.57
CA ASP A 131 13.93 27.72 -18.83
C ASP A 131 13.51 27.60 -20.31
N ASP A 132 12.97 26.44 -20.70
CA ASP A 132 12.23 26.29 -21.95
C ASP A 132 10.74 26.43 -21.66
N GLY A 133 10.28 27.67 -21.77
CA GLY A 133 9.00 28.29 -21.49
C GLY A 133 7.70 27.61 -21.96
N GLU A 134 7.50 26.34 -21.73
CA GLU A 134 6.22 25.67 -21.87
C GLU A 134 5.64 25.37 -20.49
N ASN A 135 4.41 25.90 -20.27
CA ASN A 135 3.59 25.70 -19.09
C ASN A 135 3.15 24.23 -18.94
N GLU A 136 4.07 23.31 -18.71
CA GLU A 136 3.72 22.02 -18.19
C GLU A 136 3.42 22.17 -16.68
N ALA A 137 2.22 21.83 -16.29
CA ALA A 137 1.83 21.70 -14.90
C ALA A 137 2.64 20.55 -14.29
N TYR A 138 3.84 20.87 -13.80
CA TYR A 138 4.70 19.89 -13.13
C TYR A 138 3.93 19.25 -11.97
N ALA A 139 3.67 17.96 -12.10
CA ALA A 139 3.13 17.17 -11.01
C ALA A 139 4.14 17.21 -9.86
N PHE A 140 3.68 17.52 -8.66
CA PHE A 140 4.52 17.53 -7.46
C PHE A 140 5.03 16.10 -7.18
N ASP A 141 6.34 15.91 -7.18
CA ASP A 141 6.95 14.60 -6.92
C ASP A 141 7.21 14.41 -5.42
N LEU A 142 6.33 13.62 -4.78
CA LEU A 142 6.45 13.25 -3.37
C LEU A 142 7.70 12.41 -3.08
N ASN A 143 8.13 11.56 -4.02
CA ASN A 143 9.30 10.73 -3.83
C ASN A 143 10.59 11.59 -3.81
N GLU A 144 10.65 12.64 -4.63
CA GLU A 144 11.74 13.61 -4.60
C GLU A 144 11.64 14.51 -3.36
N PHE A 145 10.44 14.92 -2.98
CA PHE A 145 10.21 15.73 -1.78
C PHE A 145 10.75 15.07 -0.50
N PHE A 146 10.49 13.76 -0.35
CA PHE A 146 11.00 12.98 0.79
C PHE A 146 12.36 12.31 0.52
N ALA A 147 13.08 12.69 -0.53
CA ALA A 147 14.40 12.14 -0.79
C ALA A 147 15.43 12.55 0.27
N THR A 148 16.35 11.62 0.58
CA THR A 148 17.39 11.82 1.57
C THR A 148 18.77 11.97 0.91
N LYS A 149 19.70 12.63 1.62
CA LYS A 149 21.11 12.68 1.31
C LYS A 149 21.81 11.43 1.84
N SER A 150 23.09 11.26 1.50
CA SER A 150 23.93 10.14 1.97
C SER A 150 24.12 10.10 3.50
N ASP A 151 23.98 11.24 4.18
CA ASP A 151 24.03 11.34 5.65
C ASP A 151 22.71 10.97 6.35
N GLY A 152 21.67 10.62 5.58
CA GLY A 152 20.35 10.26 6.07
C GLY A 152 19.48 11.47 6.46
N SER A 153 19.88 12.71 6.19
CA SER A 153 19.03 13.89 6.30
C SER A 153 18.18 14.07 5.04
N PHE A 154 17.06 14.80 5.12
CA PHE A 154 16.27 15.11 3.92
C PHE A 154 17.03 16.10 3.01
N LYS A 155 16.89 15.95 1.69
CA LYS A 155 17.38 16.95 0.73
C LYS A 155 16.71 18.31 1.00
N TYR A 156 15.42 18.31 1.25
CA TYR A 156 14.56 19.47 1.49
C TYR A 156 14.11 19.53 2.96
N ASP A 157 15.08 19.50 3.88
CA ASP A 157 14.86 19.34 5.32
C ASP A 157 13.88 20.36 5.91
N GLU A 158 14.06 21.65 5.60
CA GLU A 158 13.15 22.72 6.02
C GLU A 158 11.74 22.59 5.42
N ALA A 159 11.62 22.07 4.18
CA ALA A 159 10.33 21.90 3.54
C ALA A 159 9.55 20.75 4.20
N VAL A 160 10.23 19.65 4.54
CA VAL A 160 9.63 18.55 5.30
C VAL A 160 9.20 19.01 6.70
N GLU A 161 10.01 19.86 7.35
CA GLU A 161 9.66 20.42 8.66
C GLU A 161 8.37 21.26 8.58
N ARG A 162 8.28 22.17 7.60
CA ARG A 162 7.05 22.95 7.34
C ARG A 162 5.85 22.10 6.98
N PHE A 163 6.06 21.00 6.27
CA PHE A 163 5.00 20.03 6.00
C PHE A 163 4.45 19.43 7.30
N LEU A 164 5.32 19.03 8.23
CA LEU A 164 4.90 18.50 9.54
C LEU A 164 4.20 19.58 10.40
N GLU A 165 4.73 20.80 10.40
CA GLU A 165 4.08 21.94 11.05
C GLU A 165 2.67 22.21 10.47
N ALA A 166 2.53 22.11 9.13
CA ALA A 166 1.24 22.27 8.49
C ALA A 166 0.26 21.15 8.87
N LEU A 167 0.71 19.89 8.85
CA LEU A 167 -0.12 18.74 9.30
C LEU A 167 -0.62 18.90 10.73
N ALA A 168 0.20 19.48 11.60
CA ALA A 168 -0.09 19.63 13.03
C ALA A 168 -0.83 20.93 13.39
N GLY A 169 -0.80 21.96 12.54
CA GLY A 169 -1.26 23.30 12.90
C GLY A 169 -2.32 23.90 11.99
N GLN A 170 -2.45 23.45 10.74
CA GLN A 170 -3.45 24.00 9.84
C GLN A 170 -4.77 23.24 9.95
N GLU A 171 -5.87 23.93 10.20
CA GLU A 171 -7.19 23.41 10.52
C GLU A 171 -7.72 22.32 9.54
N LYS A 172 -7.35 22.42 8.28
CA LYS A 172 -7.75 21.45 7.24
C LYS A 172 -7.04 20.09 7.33
N PHE A 173 -5.99 19.93 8.15
CA PHE A 173 -5.23 18.71 8.24
C PHE A 173 -5.61 17.85 9.44
N PRO A 174 -5.47 16.50 9.34
CA PRO A 174 -6.04 15.57 10.31
C PRO A 174 -5.38 15.57 11.69
N PHE A 175 -4.24 16.23 11.88
CA PHE A 175 -3.52 16.28 13.16
C PHE A 175 -3.57 17.66 13.82
N SER A 176 -4.32 18.62 13.26
CA SER A 176 -4.27 20.02 13.66
C SER A 176 -4.95 20.30 15.00
N THR A 177 -5.93 19.51 15.38
CA THR A 177 -6.67 19.69 16.65
C THR A 177 -6.64 18.41 17.49
N GLU A 178 -6.81 18.56 18.79
CA GLU A 178 -6.88 17.40 19.69
C GLU A 178 -8.09 16.51 19.38
N ALA A 179 -9.21 17.08 18.94
CA ALA A 179 -10.38 16.32 18.53
C ALA A 179 -10.07 15.41 17.33
N LEU A 180 -9.43 15.95 16.29
CA LEU A 180 -9.00 15.17 15.12
C LEU A 180 -7.95 14.12 15.50
N ARG A 181 -6.99 14.45 16.36
CA ARG A 181 -5.98 13.49 16.85
C ARG A 181 -6.59 12.31 17.63
N ARG A 182 -7.74 12.52 18.28
CA ARG A 182 -8.49 11.42 18.93
C ARG A 182 -9.18 10.51 17.93
N GLU A 183 -9.55 11.00 16.78
CA GLU A 183 -10.10 10.19 15.67
C GLU A 183 -8.99 9.47 14.90
N VAL A 184 -7.83 10.13 14.73
CA VAL A 184 -6.67 9.60 14.00
C VAL A 184 -5.60 9.11 15.00
N LYS A 185 -5.99 8.20 15.90
CA LYS A 185 -5.07 7.64 16.90
C LYS A 185 -4.00 6.77 16.30
N HIS A 186 -4.38 5.93 15.34
CA HIS A 186 -3.48 5.02 14.68
C HIS A 186 -3.54 5.28 13.17
N SER A 187 -2.39 5.62 12.59
CA SER A 187 -2.30 5.98 11.18
C SER A 187 -1.18 5.22 10.47
N PHE A 188 -1.39 5.00 9.18
CA PHE A 188 -0.45 4.35 8.28
C PHE A 188 0.03 5.35 7.23
N TRP A 189 1.34 5.53 7.09
CA TRP A 189 1.96 6.48 6.19
C TRP A 189 2.85 5.74 5.20
N LEU A 190 2.54 5.82 3.92
CA LEU A 190 3.24 5.12 2.86
C LEU A 190 4.29 6.03 2.23
N LEU A 191 5.55 5.58 2.23
CA LEU A 191 6.70 6.24 1.61
C LEU A 191 7.31 5.34 0.52
N ASP A 192 8.16 5.94 -0.33
CA ASP A 192 8.85 5.23 -1.42
C ASP A 192 10.16 4.54 -0.96
N ARG A 193 10.86 5.10 0.06
CA ARG A 193 12.21 4.66 0.44
C ARG A 193 12.36 4.44 1.95
N VAL A 194 13.15 3.42 2.28
CA VAL A 194 13.47 3.07 3.68
C VAL A 194 14.19 4.20 4.41
N ASP A 195 15.14 4.87 3.74
CA ASP A 195 15.88 5.99 4.34
C ASP A 195 14.98 7.19 4.59
N SER A 196 14.02 7.46 3.70
CA SER A 196 12.99 8.49 3.89
C SER A 196 12.13 8.17 5.13
N ALA A 197 11.71 6.92 5.30
CA ALA A 197 10.94 6.49 6.47
C ALA A 197 11.75 6.64 7.77
N LYS A 198 13.04 6.28 7.77
CA LYS A 198 13.93 6.45 8.92
C LYS A 198 14.15 7.93 9.27
N ALA A 199 14.37 8.78 8.25
CA ALA A 199 14.54 10.21 8.44
C ALA A 199 13.26 10.86 8.99
N LEU A 200 12.09 10.48 8.44
CA LEU A 200 10.79 10.99 8.89
C LEU A 200 10.52 10.57 10.33
N ALA A 201 10.82 9.32 10.70
CA ALA A 201 10.68 8.85 12.08
C ALA A 201 11.47 9.70 13.08
N LYS A 202 12.70 10.13 12.74
CA LYS A 202 13.50 11.02 13.58
C LYS A 202 12.83 12.40 13.75
N LYS A 203 12.31 12.98 12.66
CA LYS A 203 11.63 14.27 12.71
C LYS A 203 10.31 14.20 13.50
N LEU A 204 9.52 13.16 13.31
CA LEU A 204 8.27 12.95 14.05
C LEU A 204 8.53 12.85 15.56
N LYS A 205 9.54 12.11 15.98
CA LYS A 205 9.93 11.98 17.40
C LYS A 205 10.41 13.31 18.03
N ALA A 206 10.97 14.20 17.22
CA ALA A 206 11.43 15.52 17.67
C ALA A 206 10.33 16.59 17.63
N HIS A 207 9.25 16.36 16.86
CA HIS A 207 8.19 17.35 16.62
C HIS A 207 7.27 17.50 17.85
N PRO A 208 6.87 18.71 18.26
CA PRO A 208 6.08 18.95 19.48
C PRO A 208 4.77 18.16 19.57
N VAL A 209 4.07 17.98 18.46
CA VAL A 209 2.81 17.23 18.39
C VAL A 209 3.05 15.75 18.16
N PHE A 210 3.86 15.40 17.15
CA PHE A 210 4.02 13.99 16.75
C PHE A 210 4.87 13.15 17.72
N ARG A 211 5.65 13.77 18.63
CA ARG A 211 6.34 13.04 19.72
C ARG A 211 5.39 12.29 20.66
N GLU A 212 4.10 12.63 20.65
CA GLU A 212 3.07 11.94 21.42
C GLU A 212 2.66 10.60 20.78
N TYR A 213 3.11 10.33 19.54
CA TYR A 213 2.83 9.10 18.82
C TYR A 213 4.03 8.16 18.91
N GLU A 214 3.78 6.88 19.16
CA GLU A 214 4.81 5.87 18.92
C GLU A 214 4.97 5.65 17.43
N VAL A 215 6.20 5.85 16.93
CA VAL A 215 6.52 5.74 15.50
C VAL A 215 7.17 4.39 15.21
N VAL A 216 6.46 3.56 14.45
CA VAL A 216 6.90 2.23 14.02
C VAL A 216 7.33 2.29 12.55
N VAL A 217 8.58 1.90 12.25
CA VAL A 217 9.05 1.76 10.88
C VAL A 217 8.86 0.31 10.44
N ALA A 218 7.92 0.09 9.54
CA ALA A 218 7.61 -1.17 8.88
C ALA A 218 8.19 -1.14 7.47
N ALA A 219 9.50 -1.39 7.36
CA ALA A 219 10.22 -1.39 6.10
C ALA A 219 11.14 -2.61 6.05
N GLY A 220 11.09 -3.35 4.92
CA GLY A 220 12.00 -4.45 4.66
C GLY A 220 13.42 -3.93 4.34
N ASP A 221 14.40 -4.80 4.48
CA ASP A 221 15.80 -4.47 4.16
C ASP A 221 16.09 -4.45 2.64
N GLY A 222 15.06 -4.64 1.80
CA GLY A 222 15.11 -4.45 0.34
C GLY A 222 15.91 -5.52 -0.44
N LYS A 223 16.27 -6.65 0.18
CA LYS A 223 17.15 -7.68 -0.42
C LYS A 223 16.75 -9.10 -0.04
N THR A 224 15.48 -9.49 -0.14
CA THR A 224 15.04 -10.77 0.37
C THR A 224 14.29 -11.59 -0.68
N ASP A 225 14.46 -12.90 -0.64
CA ASP A 225 13.63 -13.86 -1.36
C ASP A 225 12.18 -13.80 -0.81
N ALA A 226 11.20 -14.25 -1.58
CA ALA A 226 9.77 -14.13 -1.24
C ALA A 226 9.41 -14.73 0.14
N GLU A 227 10.09 -15.78 0.59
CA GLU A 227 9.86 -16.37 1.93
C GLU A 227 10.41 -15.49 3.07
N GLU A 228 11.54 -14.82 2.83
CA GLU A 228 12.12 -13.87 3.77
C GLU A 228 11.30 -12.58 3.83
N GLU A 229 10.75 -12.15 2.70
CA GLU A 229 9.85 -10.99 2.61
C GLU A 229 8.54 -11.24 3.39
N ALA A 230 7.91 -12.40 3.22
CA ALA A 230 6.73 -12.79 3.99
C ALA A 230 7.02 -12.85 5.50
N THR A 231 8.16 -13.42 5.89
CA THR A 231 8.61 -13.48 7.29
C THR A 231 8.88 -12.07 7.85
N SER A 232 9.47 -11.18 7.06
CA SER A 232 9.74 -9.80 7.42
C SER A 232 8.44 -9.00 7.60
N THR A 233 7.47 -9.22 6.72
CA THR A 233 6.13 -8.60 6.78
C THR A 233 5.38 -9.04 8.04
N LEU A 234 5.40 -10.32 8.40
CA LEU A 234 4.79 -10.82 9.64
C LEU A 234 5.44 -10.20 10.89
N LYS A 235 6.76 -10.10 10.92
CA LYS A 235 7.49 -9.44 12.02
C LYS A 235 7.14 -7.96 12.13
N SER A 236 6.97 -7.28 11.00
CA SER A 236 6.54 -5.88 10.96
C SER A 236 5.12 -5.71 11.46
N LEU A 237 4.21 -6.61 11.08
CA LEU A 237 2.83 -6.62 11.55
C LEU A 237 2.75 -6.83 13.06
N ASP A 238 3.53 -7.76 13.60
CA ASP A 238 3.59 -8.01 15.05
C ASP A 238 4.12 -6.79 15.82
N LYS A 239 5.13 -6.10 15.30
CA LYS A 239 5.63 -4.83 15.89
C LYS A 239 4.54 -3.77 15.91
N VAL A 240 3.81 -3.59 14.80
CA VAL A 240 2.70 -2.62 14.70
C VAL A 240 1.60 -2.95 15.71
N ARG A 241 1.13 -4.20 15.74
CA ARG A 241 0.09 -4.64 16.70
C ARG A 241 0.54 -4.49 18.15
N THR A 242 1.81 -4.74 18.44
CA THR A 242 2.37 -4.54 19.78
C THR A 242 2.39 -3.07 20.15
N ALA A 243 2.80 -2.19 19.24
CA ALA A 243 2.80 -0.75 19.46
C ALA A 243 1.38 -0.21 19.69
N ILE A 244 0.41 -0.62 18.86
CA ILE A 244 -1.00 -0.23 19.00
C ILE A 244 -1.57 -0.63 20.36
N ARG A 245 -1.24 -1.82 20.87
CA ARG A 245 -1.69 -2.28 22.20
C ARG A 245 -1.03 -1.54 23.34
N ALA A 246 0.22 -1.10 23.17
CA ALA A 246 1.01 -0.46 24.23
C ALA A 246 0.85 1.06 24.28
N HIS A 247 0.44 1.70 23.19
CA HIS A 247 0.38 3.16 23.08
C HIS A 247 -0.98 3.64 22.60
N GLU A 248 -1.45 4.75 23.13
CA GLU A 248 -2.72 5.36 22.73
C GLU A 248 -2.70 5.86 21.29
N ARG A 249 -1.53 6.26 20.79
CA ARG A 249 -1.36 6.83 19.44
C ARG A 249 -0.13 6.25 18.76
N THR A 250 -0.29 5.83 17.52
CA THR A 250 0.82 5.29 16.72
C THR A 250 0.83 5.84 15.30
N ILE A 251 2.02 5.97 14.73
CA ILE A 251 2.25 6.24 13.31
C ILE A 251 3.07 5.08 12.75
N THR A 252 2.52 4.32 11.81
CA THR A 252 3.24 3.29 11.09
C THR A 252 3.80 3.87 9.80
N LEU A 253 5.12 3.92 9.65
CA LEU A 253 5.79 4.31 8.41
C LEU A 253 6.13 3.06 7.62
N SER A 254 5.54 2.90 6.45
CA SER A 254 5.76 1.74 5.58
C SER A 254 6.42 2.11 4.26
N VAL A 255 7.19 1.15 3.74
CA VAL A 255 7.79 1.20 2.39
C VAL A 255 7.45 -0.13 1.72
N GLY A 256 6.27 -0.20 1.11
CA GLY A 256 5.77 -1.40 0.43
C GLY A 256 5.28 -2.53 1.32
N GLN A 257 5.69 -2.62 2.59
CA GLN A 257 5.19 -3.64 3.52
C GLN A 257 3.81 -3.26 4.08
N LEU A 258 3.00 -4.26 4.43
CA LEU A 258 1.68 -4.09 5.04
C LEU A 258 0.67 -3.32 4.16
N THR A 259 0.94 -3.17 2.86
CA THR A 259 0.04 -2.51 1.91
C THR A 259 -1.05 -3.44 1.39
N THR A 260 -0.78 -4.75 1.36
CA THR A 260 -1.71 -5.79 0.92
C THR A 260 -1.68 -6.98 1.89
N GLY A 261 -2.75 -7.78 1.91
CA GLY A 261 -2.81 -9.04 2.66
C GLY A 261 -2.85 -8.91 4.19
N VAL A 262 -3.05 -7.70 4.74
CA VAL A 262 -3.14 -7.46 6.19
C VAL A 262 -4.39 -6.68 6.55
N THR A 263 -4.94 -6.97 7.73
CA THR A 263 -6.05 -6.23 8.32
C THR A 263 -5.64 -5.72 9.69
N VAL A 264 -5.66 -4.39 9.86
CA VAL A 264 -5.41 -3.69 11.12
C VAL A 264 -6.55 -2.70 11.32
N PRO A 265 -7.64 -3.12 11.99
CA PRO A 265 -8.86 -2.31 12.13
C PRO A 265 -8.65 -0.98 12.86
N GLU A 266 -7.58 -0.89 13.65
CA GLU A 266 -7.22 0.29 14.41
C GLU A 266 -6.66 1.43 13.54
N TRP A 267 -6.20 1.15 12.33
CA TRP A 267 -5.78 2.20 11.39
C TRP A 267 -7.00 2.95 10.87
N THR A 268 -7.14 4.19 11.32
CA THR A 268 -8.26 5.08 10.93
C THR A 268 -7.88 6.11 9.88
N ALA A 269 -6.60 6.24 9.57
CA ALA A 269 -6.11 7.12 8.50
C ALA A 269 -4.92 6.53 7.76
N VAL A 270 -4.91 6.73 6.44
CA VAL A 270 -3.78 6.40 5.56
C VAL A 270 -3.28 7.69 4.89
N LEU A 271 -1.99 7.98 5.02
CA LEU A 271 -1.33 9.07 4.33
C LEU A 271 -0.45 8.52 3.21
N MET A 272 -0.80 8.86 1.98
CA MET A 272 -0.03 8.50 0.80
C MET A 272 1.06 9.56 0.58
N LEU A 273 2.28 9.29 1.07
CA LEU A 273 3.45 10.19 0.98
C LEU A 273 4.43 9.74 -0.11
N SER A 274 3.94 9.04 -1.12
CA SER A 274 4.69 8.58 -2.28
C SER A 274 3.85 8.73 -3.55
N ASN A 275 4.51 8.85 -4.70
CA ASN A 275 3.88 8.82 -6.00
C ASN A 275 3.56 7.37 -6.38
N VAL A 276 2.36 6.92 -6.02
CA VAL A 276 1.89 5.57 -6.35
C VAL A 276 1.52 5.53 -7.83
N LYS A 277 2.15 4.62 -8.58
CA LYS A 277 1.92 4.47 -10.03
C LYS A 277 0.87 3.43 -10.37
N SER A 278 0.55 2.53 -9.44
CA SER A 278 -0.40 1.45 -9.64
C SER A 278 -1.73 1.74 -8.93
N PRO A 279 -2.87 1.68 -9.63
CA PRO A 279 -4.17 1.77 -8.98
C PRO A 279 -4.35 0.72 -7.87
N SER A 280 -3.77 -0.48 -8.04
CA SER A 280 -3.84 -1.57 -7.04
C SER A 280 -3.18 -1.23 -5.70
N LEU A 281 -2.17 -0.34 -5.69
CA LEU A 281 -1.52 0.11 -4.45
C LEU A 281 -2.27 1.29 -3.81
N TYR A 282 -3.15 1.95 -4.56
CA TYR A 282 -3.91 3.09 -4.06
C TYR A 282 -5.21 2.67 -3.39
N MET A 283 -5.77 1.53 -3.81
CA MET A 283 -7.02 0.96 -3.29
C MET A 283 -6.77 0.04 -2.11
#